data_53f920e051dd3df8a0497e3a0a6fa71c
#
_entry.id   53f920e051dd3df8a0497e3a0a6fa71c
#
_cell.length_a   1.000
_cell.length_b   1.000
_cell.length_c   1.000
_cell.angle_alpha   90.00
_cell.angle_beta   90.00
_cell.angle_gamma   90.00
#
_symmetry.space_group_name_H-M   'P 1'
#
loop_
_entity.id
_entity.type
_entity.pdbx_description
1 polymer ?
#
loop_
_entity_poly.entity_id
_entity_poly.type
_entity_poly.pdbx_seq_one_letter_code
_entity_poly.pdbx_strand_id
1 'polypeptide(L)'
;VPIQDYLGLVRNDGILVQVGVPESLSVTFNPQAHMIMRRVKMTGSFIGSPAEAREMLQLAAENDIKPWIEEFPMRNINDALLEMDAGKPKYRYVLVNE
;
A
#
# COMPACT_ATOMS: atom_id res chain seq x y z
N VAL A 1 -9.79 7.00 6.35
CA VAL A 1 -9.84 6.82 4.88
C VAL A 1 -11.30 6.78 4.45
N PRO A 2 -11.75 7.62 3.50
CA PRO A 2 -13.14 7.67 3.05
C PRO A 2 -13.44 6.52 2.08
N ILE A 3 -13.61 5.31 2.58
CA ILE A 3 -13.85 4.09 1.78
C ILE A 3 -15.10 4.24 0.90
N GLN A 4 -16.12 4.92 1.39
CA GLN A 4 -17.35 5.15 0.62
C GLN A 4 -17.08 5.93 -0.67
N ASP A 5 -16.24 6.96 -0.60
CA ASP A 5 -15.87 7.75 -1.77
C ASP A 5 -15.04 6.94 -2.77
N TYR A 6 -14.11 6.14 -2.27
CA TYR A 6 -13.32 5.23 -3.11
C TYR A 6 -14.17 4.16 -3.78
N LEU A 7 -15.16 3.58 -3.09
CA LEU A 7 -16.12 2.66 -3.70
C LEU A 7 -16.91 3.36 -4.82
N GLY A 8 -17.21 4.66 -4.66
CA GLY A 8 -17.86 5.48 -5.67
C GLY A 8 -17.06 5.61 -6.98
N LEU A 9 -15.74 5.59 -6.90
CA LEU A 9 -14.84 5.68 -8.06
C LEU A 9 -14.66 4.36 -8.82
N VAL A 10 -14.96 3.22 -8.19
CA VAL A 10 -14.83 1.91 -8.82
C VAL A 10 -15.88 1.77 -9.93
N ARG A 11 -15.49 1.35 -11.11
CA ARG A 11 -16.43 1.06 -12.21
C ARG A 11 -17.39 -0.08 -11.84
N ASN A 12 -18.49 -0.19 -12.55
CA ASN A 12 -19.39 -1.35 -12.43
C ASN A 12 -18.62 -2.66 -12.68
N ASP A 13 -18.95 -3.70 -11.93
CA ASP A 13 -18.25 -4.99 -11.91
C ASP A 13 -16.78 -4.92 -11.44
N GLY A 14 -16.30 -3.77 -10.97
CA GLY A 14 -14.94 -3.56 -10.52
C GLY A 14 -14.66 -4.09 -9.12
N ILE A 15 -13.41 -3.95 -8.68
CA ILE A 15 -12.92 -4.44 -7.40
C ILE A 15 -12.15 -3.33 -6.69
N LEU A 16 -12.47 -3.08 -5.41
CA LEU A 16 -11.65 -2.30 -4.50
C LEU A 16 -10.83 -3.26 -3.64
N VAL A 17 -9.52 -3.12 -3.66
CA VAL A 17 -8.61 -3.96 -2.85
C VAL A 17 -8.02 -3.12 -1.73
N GLN A 18 -8.27 -3.50 -0.48
CA GLN A 18 -7.66 -2.89 0.70
C GLN A 18 -6.34 -3.61 1.01
N VAL A 19 -5.23 -2.88 1.01
CA VAL A 19 -3.90 -3.42 1.30
C VAL A 19 -3.27 -2.82 2.55
N GLY A 20 -3.69 -1.62 2.98
CA GLY A 20 -3.19 -0.97 4.18
C GLY A 20 -3.89 -1.47 5.44
N VAL A 21 -3.15 -1.60 6.53
CA VAL A 21 -3.67 -1.97 7.86
C VAL A 21 -3.47 -0.77 8.79
N PRO A 22 -4.39 0.21 8.85
CA PRO A 22 -4.30 1.32 9.79
C PRO A 22 -4.62 0.86 11.22
N GLU A 23 -4.13 1.59 12.22
CA GLU A 23 -4.31 1.28 13.65
C GLU A 23 -5.77 1.21 14.07
N SER A 24 -6.65 2.00 13.44
CA SER A 24 -8.07 1.95 13.70
C SER A 24 -8.84 1.82 12.38
N LEU A 25 -9.62 0.75 12.26
CA LEU A 25 -10.50 0.51 11.14
C LEU A 25 -11.94 0.39 11.65
N SER A 26 -12.61 1.52 11.70
CA SER A 26 -14.07 1.54 11.67
C SER A 26 -14.50 2.19 10.36
N VAL A 27 -15.16 1.43 9.50
CA VAL A 27 -15.62 1.92 8.21
C VAL A 27 -17.11 1.70 8.10
N THR A 28 -17.84 2.79 7.89
CA THR A 28 -19.28 2.74 7.60
C THR A 28 -19.51 3.09 6.15
N PHE A 29 -20.24 2.26 5.42
CA PHE A 29 -20.66 2.54 4.06
C PHE A 29 -22.02 1.88 3.77
N ASN A 30 -22.71 2.40 2.76
CA ASN A 30 -23.98 1.82 2.30
C ASN A 30 -23.71 0.74 1.24
N PRO A 31 -23.82 -0.57 1.58
CA PRO A 31 -23.52 -1.63 0.63
C PRO A 31 -24.49 -1.67 -0.55
N GLN A 32 -25.73 -1.26 -0.38
CA GLN A 32 -26.73 -1.26 -1.45
C GLN A 32 -26.32 -0.32 -2.59
N ALA A 33 -26.04 0.94 -2.27
CA ALA A 33 -25.72 1.95 -3.27
C ALA A 33 -24.34 1.72 -3.93
N HIS A 34 -23.35 1.32 -3.13
CA HIS A 34 -21.95 1.27 -3.58
C HIS A 34 -21.49 -0.09 -4.09
N MET A 35 -22.10 -1.18 -3.64
CA MET A 35 -21.71 -2.52 -4.03
C MET A 35 -22.79 -3.25 -4.83
N ILE A 36 -24.01 -3.43 -4.28
CA ILE A 36 -25.03 -4.31 -4.87
C ILE A 36 -25.48 -3.79 -6.23
N MET A 37 -25.92 -2.54 -6.31
CA MET A 37 -26.47 -1.97 -7.57
C MET A 37 -25.45 -1.87 -8.70
N ARG A 38 -24.16 -1.86 -8.36
CA ARG A 38 -23.05 -1.71 -9.31
C ARG A 38 -22.22 -2.98 -9.46
N ARG A 39 -22.54 -4.04 -8.70
CA ARG A 39 -21.80 -5.31 -8.63
C ARG A 39 -20.32 -5.12 -8.31
N VAL A 40 -20.00 -4.11 -7.49
CA VAL A 40 -18.66 -3.84 -7.03
C VAL A 40 -18.28 -4.80 -5.90
N LYS A 41 -17.06 -5.29 -5.93
CA LYS A 41 -16.49 -6.15 -4.91
C LYS A 41 -15.51 -5.36 -4.05
N MET A 42 -15.49 -5.65 -2.76
CA MET A 42 -14.46 -5.18 -1.85
C MET A 42 -13.72 -6.39 -1.29
N THR A 43 -12.42 -6.37 -1.33
CA THR A 43 -11.58 -7.47 -0.86
C THR A 43 -10.31 -6.92 -0.21
N GLY A 44 -9.54 -7.79 0.43
CA GLY A 44 -8.25 -7.47 1.01
C GLY A 44 -7.13 -8.26 0.34
N SER A 45 -5.92 -7.73 0.45
CA SER A 45 -4.69 -8.44 0.12
C SER A 45 -3.66 -8.18 1.19
N PHE A 46 -2.79 -9.12 1.43
CA PHE A 46 -1.73 -9.04 2.42
C PHE A 46 -0.38 -9.43 1.80
N ILE A 47 0.67 -9.47 2.61
CA ILE A 47 2.02 -9.82 2.13
C ILE A 47 2.04 -11.18 1.46
N GLY A 48 2.84 -11.30 0.41
CA GLY A 48 3.04 -12.55 -0.31
C GLY A 48 4.00 -13.51 0.39
N SER A 49 4.05 -14.73 -0.12
CA SER A 49 5.02 -15.74 0.28
C SER A 49 6.45 -15.37 -0.17
N PRO A 50 7.49 -16.00 0.40
CA PRO A 50 8.87 -15.85 -0.10
C PRO A 50 9.03 -16.21 -1.59
N ALA A 51 8.23 -17.13 -2.11
CA ALA A 51 8.23 -17.48 -3.53
C ALA A 51 7.71 -16.32 -4.39
N GLU A 52 6.56 -15.75 -4.03
CA GLU A 52 6.00 -14.57 -4.71
C GLU A 52 6.93 -13.35 -4.64
N ALA A 53 7.64 -13.18 -3.51
CA ALA A 53 8.65 -12.13 -3.39
C ALA A 53 9.82 -12.32 -4.36
N ARG A 54 10.26 -13.57 -4.60
CA ARG A 54 11.30 -13.86 -5.60
C ARG A 54 10.82 -13.59 -7.02
N GLU A 55 9.62 -13.99 -7.35
CA GLU A 55 9.00 -13.70 -8.66
C GLU A 55 8.89 -12.20 -8.91
N MET A 56 8.45 -11.45 -7.90
CA MET A 56 8.37 -9.99 -7.97
C MET A 56 9.75 -9.36 -8.18
N LEU A 57 10.78 -9.80 -7.46
CA LEU A 57 12.16 -9.31 -7.62
C LEU A 57 12.73 -9.66 -8.99
N GLN A 58 12.46 -10.84 -9.50
CA GLN A 58 12.86 -11.23 -10.85
C GLN A 58 12.21 -10.35 -11.90
N LEU A 59 10.89 -10.15 -11.82
CA LEU A 59 10.16 -9.27 -12.71
C LEU A 59 10.71 -7.83 -12.68
N ALA A 60 11.00 -7.32 -11.48
CA ALA A 60 11.58 -5.99 -11.31
C ALA A 60 12.97 -5.87 -11.96
N ALA A 61 13.82 -6.89 -11.79
CA ALA A 61 15.16 -6.91 -12.37
C ALA A 61 15.11 -7.01 -13.90
N GLU A 62 14.27 -7.85 -14.46
CA GLU A 62 14.11 -8.03 -15.92
C GLU A 62 13.59 -6.78 -16.64
N ASN A 63 12.83 -5.94 -15.94
CA ASN A 63 12.20 -4.74 -16.50
C ASN A 63 12.80 -3.42 -16.00
N ASP A 64 13.92 -3.46 -15.27
CA ASP A 64 14.59 -2.30 -14.65
C ASP A 64 13.64 -1.44 -13.81
N ILE A 65 12.71 -2.08 -13.08
CA ILE A 65 11.77 -1.41 -12.18
C ILE A 65 12.49 -1.12 -10.86
N LYS A 66 12.58 0.16 -10.50
CA LYS A 66 13.22 0.62 -9.26
C LYS A 66 12.23 1.36 -8.38
N PRO A 67 12.24 1.15 -7.06
CA PRO A 67 11.46 1.95 -6.14
C PRO A 67 12.05 3.35 -6.01
N TRP A 68 11.22 4.31 -5.66
CA TRP A 68 11.69 5.62 -5.21
C TRP A 68 12.09 5.52 -3.75
N ILE A 69 13.38 5.73 -3.50
CA ILE A 69 13.96 5.60 -2.18
C ILE A 69 14.76 6.86 -1.83
N GLU A 70 14.90 7.08 -0.53
CA GLU A 70 15.85 8.02 0.06
C GLU A 70 16.78 7.22 0.99
N GLU A 71 18.08 7.35 0.79
CA GLU A 71 19.07 6.58 1.54
C GLU A 71 19.51 7.35 2.80
N PHE A 72 19.56 6.65 3.92
CA PHE A 72 20.09 7.12 5.18
C PHE A 72 21.22 6.22 5.67
N PRO A 73 22.33 6.79 6.19
CA PRO A 73 23.31 5.97 6.88
C PRO A 73 22.67 5.25 8.08
N MET A 74 23.03 4.01 8.34
CA MET A 74 22.49 3.22 9.46
C MET A 74 22.65 3.94 10.81
N ARG A 75 23.76 4.70 11.00
CA ARG A 75 23.99 5.48 12.21
C ARG A 75 22.91 6.55 12.48
N ASN A 76 22.18 6.98 11.47
CA ASN A 76 21.12 8.01 11.55
C ASN A 76 19.71 7.40 11.65
N ILE A 77 19.60 6.14 12.07
CA ILE A 77 18.31 5.43 12.16
C ILE A 77 17.25 6.18 12.98
N ASN A 78 17.65 6.81 14.07
CA ASN A 78 16.71 7.56 14.92
C ASN A 78 16.09 8.75 14.19
N ASP A 79 16.88 9.47 13.40
CA ASP A 79 16.40 10.60 12.62
C ASP A 79 15.46 10.10 11.51
N ALA A 80 15.82 9.01 10.83
CA ALA A 80 14.99 8.39 9.82
C ALA A 80 13.62 7.92 10.37
N LEU A 81 13.60 7.36 11.59
CA LEU A 81 12.37 6.95 12.27
C LEU A 81 11.48 8.14 12.62
N LEU A 82 12.07 9.23 13.14
CA LEU A 82 11.31 10.45 13.47
C LEU A 82 10.72 11.10 12.21
N GLU A 83 11.47 11.12 11.12
CA GLU A 83 10.97 11.63 9.85
C GLU A 83 9.89 10.73 9.23
N MET A 84 10.03 9.41 9.36
CA MET A 84 9.02 8.46 8.92
C MET A 84 7.70 8.66 9.68
N ASP A 85 7.77 8.82 11.01
CA ASP A 85 6.60 9.07 11.86
C ASP A 85 5.91 10.41 11.51
N ALA A 86 6.70 11.39 11.09
CA ALA A 86 6.21 12.68 10.59
C ALA A 86 5.65 12.61 9.14
N GLY A 87 5.63 11.46 8.50
CA GLY A 87 5.09 11.26 7.15
C GLY A 87 5.91 11.90 6.03
N LYS A 88 7.20 12.14 6.23
CA LYS A 88 8.06 12.84 5.26
C LYS A 88 8.55 12.00 4.07
N PRO A 89 8.75 10.65 4.18
CA PRO A 89 9.34 9.87 3.09
C PRO A 89 8.55 9.93 1.77
N LYS A 90 9.27 10.07 0.66
CA LYS A 90 8.72 9.95 -0.69
C LYS A 90 9.49 8.87 -1.49
N TYR A 91 9.28 7.59 -1.29
CA TYR A 91 8.18 7.08 -0.45
C TYR A 91 8.72 6.05 0.54
N ARG A 92 10.04 5.77 0.50
CA ARG A 92 10.68 4.79 1.35
C ARG A 92 12.08 5.25 1.77
N TYR A 93 12.38 5.13 3.05
CA TYR A 93 13.74 5.22 3.55
C TYR A 93 14.43 3.86 3.51
N VAL A 94 15.66 3.84 3.06
CA VAL A 94 16.54 2.68 3.07
C VAL A 94 17.75 3.01 3.93
N LEU A 95 17.95 2.23 4.99
CA LEU A 95 19.11 2.37 5.86
C LEU A 95 20.27 1.57 5.27
N VAL A 96 21.37 2.25 5.00
CA VAL A 96 22.56 1.66 4.39
C VAL A 96 23.62 1.42 5.44
N ASN A 97 24.14 0.20 5.52
CA ASN A 97 25.32 -0.12 6.33
C ASN A 97 26.57 0.47 5.68
N GLU A 98 27.36 1.14 6.50
CA GLU A 98 28.67 1.69 6.13
C GLU A 98 29.80 0.84 6.69
#